data_3baaf5160de7fe2a67b5e8838fcd7c07
#
_entry.id   3baaf5160de7fe2a67b5e8838fcd7c07
#
_cell.length_a   1.000
_cell.length_b   1.000
_cell.length_c   1.000
_cell.angle_alpha   90.00
_cell.angle_beta   90.00
_cell.angle_gamma   90.00
#
_symmetry.space_group_name_H-M   'P 1'
#
loop_
_entity.id
_entity.type
_entity.pdbx_description
1 polymer ?
#
loop_
_entity_poly.entity_id
_entity_poly.type
_entity_poly.pdbx_seq_one_letter_code
_entity_poly.pdbx_strand_id
1 'polypeptide(L)'
;MESVERTHPIDLTIRLREEPDADEYRFRLVADAGRVMDGSTLPDPDAALAALERYGQDIFFPLPGPPKLCTQQYGGPQVALVTGTFHGREVNAKFQRTDGCEIARWKALAPLLGGTAGATASSWT
;
A
#
# COMPACT_ATOMS: atom_id res chain seq x y z
N MET A 1 -1.72 -29.93 -7.38
CA MET A 1 -1.81 -29.41 -7.37
C MET A 1 -1.97 -28.45 -7.88
N GLU A 2 -1.88 -28.17 -8.01
CA GLU A 2 -1.98 -27.36 -8.47
C GLU A 2 -2.56 -26.32 -8.42
N SER A 3 -3.22 -26.13 -8.45
CA SER A 3 -3.97 -25.09 -8.22
C SER A 3 -3.32 -23.96 -7.73
N VAL A 4 -2.55 -24.15 -6.92
CA VAL A 4 -1.85 -23.13 -6.33
C VAL A 4 -1.21 -22.22 -7.26
N GLU A 5 -0.82 -22.68 -8.31
CA GLU A 5 -0.12 -21.85 -9.20
C GLU A 5 -0.98 -20.83 -9.83
N ARG A 6 -2.24 -20.87 -9.56
CA ARG A 6 -3.10 -19.83 -10.05
C ARG A 6 -2.85 -18.52 -9.36
N THR A 7 -2.30 -18.53 -8.16
CA THR A 7 -2.18 -17.34 -7.34
C THR A 7 -0.77 -16.82 -7.42
N HIS A 8 -0.62 -15.57 -7.76
CA HIS A 8 0.68 -14.93 -7.71
C HIS A 8 1.04 -14.63 -6.25
N PRO A 9 2.33 -14.64 -5.90
CA PRO A 9 2.75 -14.34 -4.53
C PRO A 9 2.30 -12.96 -4.07
N ILE A 10 2.25 -12.00 -4.97
CA ILE A 10 1.76 -10.67 -4.65
C ILE A 10 0.61 -10.36 -5.58
N ASP A 11 -0.55 -10.12 -4.99
CA ASP A 11 -1.74 -9.75 -5.74
C ASP A 11 -2.57 -8.86 -4.83
N LEU A 12 -2.37 -7.56 -4.94
CA LEU A 12 -2.97 -6.60 -4.05
C LEU A 12 -3.89 -5.66 -4.81
N THR A 13 -5.02 -5.36 -4.18
CA THR A 13 -5.93 -4.34 -4.66
C THR A 13 -5.87 -3.17 -3.71
N ILE A 14 -5.71 -1.98 -4.26
CA ILE A 14 -5.59 -0.75 -3.50
C ILE A 14 -6.79 0.12 -3.83
N ARG A 15 -7.51 0.54 -2.80
CA ARG A 15 -8.66 1.42 -2.96
C ARG A 15 -8.33 2.73 -2.25
N LEU A 16 -8.13 3.77 -3.02
CA LEU A 16 -7.72 5.07 -2.51
C LEU A 16 -8.85 6.07 -2.60
N ARG A 17 -9.10 6.75 -1.49
CA ARG A 17 -10.07 7.82 -1.44
C ARG A 17 -9.37 9.04 -0.86
N GLU A 18 -9.35 10.12 -1.60
CA GLU A 18 -8.60 11.30 -1.19
C GLU A 18 -9.36 12.13 -0.18
N GLU A 19 -10.68 12.03 -0.18
CA GLU A 19 -11.54 12.69 0.81
C GLU A 19 -12.75 11.81 1.01
N PRO A 20 -13.46 11.94 2.13
CA PRO A 20 -14.62 11.08 2.39
C PRO A 20 -15.66 11.10 1.29
N ASP A 21 -15.85 12.24 0.63
CA ASP A 21 -16.86 12.37 -0.40
C ASP A 21 -16.32 12.17 -1.80
N ALA A 22 -15.03 11.92 -1.93
CA ALA A 22 -14.40 11.80 -3.25
C ALA A 22 -14.64 10.43 -3.84
N ASP A 23 -14.50 10.34 -5.16
CA ASP A 23 -14.56 9.06 -5.84
C ASP A 23 -13.39 8.20 -5.39
N GLU A 24 -13.61 6.91 -5.42
CA GLU A 24 -12.58 5.95 -5.06
C GLU A 24 -11.75 5.61 -6.29
N TYR A 25 -10.43 5.69 -6.14
CA TYR A 25 -9.51 5.18 -7.15
C TYR A 25 -9.19 3.74 -6.79
N ARG A 26 -9.13 2.88 -7.79
CA ARG A 26 -8.83 1.48 -7.56
C ARG A 26 -7.65 1.08 -8.42
N PHE A 27 -6.64 0.53 -7.77
CA PHE A 27 -5.43 0.06 -8.45
C PHE A 27 -5.19 -1.38 -8.09
N ARG A 28 -4.40 -2.04 -8.90
CA ARG A 28 -4.00 -3.41 -8.64
C ARG A 28 -2.51 -3.58 -8.89
N LEU A 29 -1.87 -4.38 -8.06
CA LEU A 29 -0.48 -4.76 -8.26
C LEU A 29 -0.38 -6.28 -8.22
N VAL A 30 0.13 -6.85 -9.28
CA VAL A 30 0.37 -8.29 -9.37
C VAL A 30 1.85 -8.46 -9.65
N ALA A 31 2.52 -9.29 -8.86
CA ALA A 31 3.94 -9.53 -9.02
C ALA A 31 4.29 -10.97 -8.70
N ASP A 32 5.31 -11.48 -9.36
CA ASP A 32 5.76 -12.84 -9.18
C ASP A 32 7.26 -12.87 -9.43
N ALA A 33 7.99 -13.56 -8.56
CA ALA A 33 9.44 -13.72 -8.71
C ALA A 33 10.17 -12.39 -8.86
N GLY A 34 9.72 -11.39 -8.11
CA GLY A 34 10.36 -10.09 -8.10
C GLY A 34 10.06 -9.22 -9.31
N ARG A 35 9.04 -9.56 -10.08
CA ARG A 35 8.71 -8.85 -11.31
C ARG A 35 7.24 -8.48 -11.32
N VAL A 36 6.96 -7.27 -11.79
CA VAL A 36 5.58 -6.82 -11.99
C VAL A 36 4.99 -7.59 -13.16
N MET A 37 3.78 -8.10 -12.96
CA MET A 37 3.09 -8.89 -13.96
C MET A 37 1.97 -8.09 -14.61
N ASP A 38 1.48 -8.59 -15.74
CA ASP A 38 0.33 -8.00 -16.41
C ASP A 38 -0.85 -7.98 -15.46
N GLY A 39 -1.70 -7.01 -15.60
CA GLY A 39 -2.84 -6.84 -14.71
C GLY A 39 -2.60 -5.79 -13.66
N SER A 40 -1.38 -5.32 -13.53
CA SER A 40 -1.08 -4.23 -12.62
C SER A 40 -1.52 -2.91 -13.24
N THR A 41 -2.16 -2.07 -12.44
CA THR A 41 -2.70 -0.80 -12.93
C THR A 41 -2.17 0.40 -12.15
N LEU A 42 -1.25 0.19 -11.23
CA LEU A 42 -0.64 1.30 -10.52
C LEU A 42 0.17 2.17 -11.48
N PRO A 43 0.23 3.48 -11.22
CA PRO A 43 1.02 4.37 -12.07
C PRO A 43 2.50 4.02 -12.13
N ASP A 44 3.07 3.57 -11.02
CA ASP A 44 4.46 3.20 -10.96
C ASP A 44 4.60 1.86 -10.26
N PRO A 45 4.26 0.77 -10.94
CA PRO A 45 4.24 -0.54 -10.29
C PRO A 45 5.61 -1.02 -9.87
N ASP A 46 6.66 -0.65 -10.59
CA ASP A 46 8.00 -1.07 -10.20
C ASP A 46 8.43 -0.44 -8.88
N ALA A 47 8.12 0.84 -8.69
CA ALA A 47 8.42 1.50 -7.43
C ALA A 47 7.58 0.90 -6.30
N ALA A 48 6.33 0.54 -6.60
CA ALA A 48 5.47 -0.09 -5.60
C ALA A 48 6.04 -1.43 -5.17
N LEU A 49 6.50 -2.23 -6.12
CA LEU A 49 7.08 -3.51 -5.79
C LEU A 49 8.35 -3.34 -4.95
N ALA A 50 9.20 -2.38 -5.31
CA ALA A 50 10.41 -2.12 -4.56
C ALA A 50 10.09 -1.73 -3.12
N ALA A 51 9.08 -0.88 -2.92
CA ALA A 51 8.68 -0.48 -1.59
C ALA A 51 8.15 -1.67 -0.78
N LEU A 52 7.38 -2.54 -1.43
CA LEU A 52 6.86 -3.73 -0.77
C LEU A 52 7.97 -4.69 -0.35
N GLU A 53 8.94 -4.88 -1.22
CA GLU A 53 10.04 -5.78 -0.88
C GLU A 53 10.84 -5.25 0.29
N ARG A 54 10.89 -3.94 0.44
CA ARG A 54 11.66 -3.32 1.49
C ARG A 54 10.88 -3.19 2.80
N TYR A 55 9.61 -2.82 2.74
CA TYR A 55 8.85 -2.45 3.93
C TYR A 55 7.59 -3.29 4.15
N GLY A 56 7.12 -4.01 3.14
CA GLY A 56 5.80 -4.61 3.20
C GLY A 56 5.61 -5.57 4.36
N GLN A 57 6.59 -6.41 4.61
CA GLN A 57 6.49 -7.40 5.67
C GLN A 57 6.23 -6.73 7.02
N ASP A 58 7.00 -5.70 7.33
CA ASP A 58 6.87 -5.05 8.62
C ASP A 58 5.59 -4.23 8.74
N ILE A 59 5.13 -3.70 7.63
CA ILE A 59 3.95 -2.84 7.65
C ILE A 59 2.66 -3.64 7.66
N PHE A 60 2.59 -4.70 6.87
CA PHE A 60 1.38 -5.52 6.83
C PHE A 60 1.29 -6.45 8.02
N PHE A 61 2.41 -6.92 8.53
CA PHE A 61 2.44 -7.92 9.58
C PHE A 61 3.38 -7.49 10.70
N PRO A 62 3.08 -6.39 11.39
CA PRO A 62 3.98 -5.88 12.41
C PRO A 62 4.11 -6.85 13.57
N LEU A 63 5.30 -6.93 14.12
CA LEU A 63 5.53 -7.75 15.30
C LEU A 63 4.96 -7.05 16.53
N PRO A 64 4.43 -7.81 17.48
CA PRO A 64 3.95 -7.20 18.72
C PRO A 64 5.10 -6.54 19.47
N GLY A 65 4.80 -5.48 20.15
CA GLY A 65 5.78 -4.74 20.91
C GLY A 65 5.14 -3.66 21.74
N PRO A 66 5.94 -2.86 22.42
CA PRO A 66 5.38 -1.79 23.23
C PRO A 66 4.69 -0.76 22.35
N PRO A 67 3.72 -0.03 22.91
CA PRO A 67 3.05 1.02 22.16
C PRO A 67 4.04 2.07 21.70
N LYS A 68 3.81 2.60 20.51
CA LYS A 68 4.64 3.66 19.98
C LYS A 68 4.07 5.01 20.35
N LEU A 69 4.96 5.96 20.56
CA LEU A 69 4.55 7.34 20.69
C LEU A 69 4.46 7.92 19.30
N CYS A 70 3.31 8.46 18.96
CA CYS A 70 3.08 9.05 17.65
C CYS A 70 2.81 10.53 17.81
N THR A 71 3.40 11.34 16.95
CA THR A 71 3.13 12.76 16.97
C THR A 71 1.69 13.01 16.56
N GLN A 72 1.11 14.08 17.05
CA GLN A 72 -0.25 14.45 16.71
C GLN A 72 -0.23 15.36 15.49
N GLN A 73 0.27 14.82 14.40
CA GLN A 73 0.41 15.58 13.17
C GLN A 73 -0.61 15.05 12.18
N TYR A 74 -1.47 15.93 11.71
CA TYR A 74 -2.50 15.53 10.77
C TYR A 74 -1.98 15.75 9.35
N GLY A 75 -2.00 14.71 8.54
CA GLY A 75 -1.44 14.78 7.19
C GLY A 75 -2.47 14.85 6.07
N GLY A 76 -3.75 14.80 6.41
CA GLY A 76 -4.79 14.89 5.39
C GLY A 76 -5.85 13.82 5.55
N PRO A 77 -6.93 13.93 4.79
CA PRO A 77 -8.07 13.00 4.90
C PRO A 77 -7.95 11.73 4.07
N GLN A 78 -6.83 11.53 3.40
CA GLN A 78 -6.70 10.38 2.50
C GLN A 78 -6.77 9.07 3.26
N VAL A 79 -7.45 8.10 2.65
CA VAL A 79 -7.55 6.75 3.19
C VAL A 79 -7.30 5.77 2.05
N ALA A 80 -6.50 4.75 2.31
CA ALA A 80 -6.27 3.69 1.35
C ALA A 80 -6.49 2.35 2.02
N LEU A 81 -7.18 1.46 1.33
CA LEU A 81 -7.39 0.09 1.79
C LEU A 81 -6.63 -0.84 0.86
N VAL A 82 -5.83 -1.72 1.43
CA VAL A 82 -5.04 -2.67 0.67
C VAL A 82 -5.48 -4.06 1.06
N THR A 83 -5.95 -4.83 0.09
CA THR A 83 -6.40 -6.20 0.33
C THR A 83 -5.80 -7.12 -0.71
N GLY A 84 -5.70 -8.39 -0.38
CA GLY A 84 -5.18 -9.39 -1.28
C GLY A 84 -4.17 -10.28 -0.59
N THR A 85 -3.09 -10.61 -1.31
CA THR A 85 -2.05 -11.47 -0.77
C THR A 85 -0.67 -10.85 -0.98
N PHE A 86 0.20 -11.08 -0.02
CA PHE A 86 1.59 -10.66 -0.09
C PHE A 86 2.44 -11.85 0.34
N HIS A 87 3.20 -12.40 -0.61
CA HIS A 87 3.97 -13.63 -0.43
C HIS A 87 3.09 -14.74 0.16
N GLY A 88 1.88 -14.85 -0.39
CA GLY A 88 0.96 -15.90 -0.01
C GLY A 88 0.17 -15.65 1.25
N ARG A 89 0.44 -14.58 1.97
CA ARG A 89 -0.30 -14.25 3.20
C ARG A 89 -1.36 -13.21 2.90
N GLU A 90 -2.51 -13.39 3.52
CA GLU A 90 -3.62 -12.46 3.33
C GLU A 90 -3.31 -11.10 3.93
N VAL A 91 -3.60 -10.06 3.15
CA VAL A 91 -3.42 -8.67 3.57
C VAL A 91 -4.77 -8.00 3.64
N ASN A 92 -4.99 -7.28 4.73
CA ASN A 92 -6.18 -6.46 4.88
C ASN A 92 -5.77 -5.28 5.75
N ALA A 93 -5.29 -4.24 5.11
CA ALA A 93 -4.66 -3.13 5.81
C ALA A 93 -5.30 -1.81 5.42
N LYS A 94 -5.44 -0.93 6.38
CA LYS A 94 -5.94 0.42 6.17
C LYS A 94 -4.82 1.39 6.41
N PHE A 95 -4.68 2.35 5.51
CA PHE A 95 -3.67 3.40 5.61
C PHE A 95 -4.38 4.74 5.67
N GLN A 96 -3.87 5.61 6.50
CA GLN A 96 -4.43 6.95 6.65
C GLN A 96 -3.30 7.90 7.05
N ARG A 97 -3.63 9.15 7.28
CA ARG A 97 -2.62 10.16 7.57
C ARG A 97 -3.02 10.99 8.78
N THR A 98 -3.52 10.33 9.80
CA THR A 98 -4.14 11.01 10.94
C THR A 98 -3.15 11.33 12.06
N ASP A 99 -1.96 10.76 12.03
CA ASP A 99 -0.92 11.09 12.99
C ASP A 99 0.45 10.74 12.40
N GLY A 100 1.52 11.03 13.12
CA GLY A 100 2.86 10.84 12.61
C GLY A 100 3.21 9.40 12.29
N CYS A 101 2.70 8.45 13.08
CA CYS A 101 2.94 7.04 12.79
C CYS A 101 2.24 6.60 11.51
N GLU A 102 1.00 7.04 11.33
CA GLU A 102 0.25 6.68 10.14
C GLU A 102 0.84 7.34 8.91
N ILE A 103 1.30 8.57 9.03
CA ILE A 103 1.98 9.25 7.93
C ILE A 103 3.23 8.50 7.53
N ALA A 104 3.99 8.00 8.49
CA ALA A 104 5.21 7.24 8.19
C ALA A 104 4.87 5.95 7.45
N ARG A 105 3.81 5.26 7.86
CA ARG A 105 3.36 4.05 7.16
C ARG A 105 2.97 4.37 5.73
N TRP A 106 2.25 5.46 5.54
CA TRP A 106 1.84 5.89 4.20
C TRP A 106 3.06 6.16 3.34
N LYS A 107 4.03 6.91 3.87
CA LYS A 107 5.21 7.27 3.10
C LYS A 107 6.01 6.04 2.68
N ALA A 108 6.11 5.05 3.55
CA ALA A 108 6.89 3.86 3.24
C ALA A 108 6.34 3.13 2.03
N LEU A 109 5.02 3.13 1.86
CA LEU A 109 4.38 2.42 0.75
C LEU A 109 3.69 3.37 -0.23
N ALA A 110 4.11 4.62 -0.28
CA ALA A 110 3.46 5.62 -1.11
C ALA A 110 3.26 5.18 -2.57
N PRO A 111 4.23 4.58 -3.23
CA PRO A 111 4.00 4.16 -4.62
C PRO A 111 2.91 3.11 -4.76
N LEU A 112 2.72 2.28 -3.73
CA LEU A 112 1.65 1.30 -3.74
C LEU A 112 0.29 1.97 -3.54
N LEU A 113 0.26 3.04 -2.75
CA LEU A 113 -1.00 3.68 -2.38
C LEU A 113 -1.47 4.70 -3.41
N GLY A 114 -1.12 4.48 -4.66
CA GLY A 114 -1.57 5.35 -5.72
C GLY A 114 -0.55 6.41 -6.02
N GLY A 115 0.49 6.02 -6.70
CA GLY A 115 1.59 6.91 -6.95
C GLY A 115 1.21 8.20 -7.64
N THR A 116 0.08 8.23 -8.32
CA THR A 116 -0.36 9.45 -8.94
C THR A 116 -0.74 10.43 -7.89
N ALA A 117 -1.41 9.95 -6.91
CA ALA A 117 -1.69 10.81 -5.78
C ALA A 117 -0.37 11.22 -5.21
N GLY A 118 0.58 10.33 -5.30
CA GLY A 118 1.91 10.68 -4.91
C GLY A 118 2.48 11.77 -5.75
N ALA A 119 2.18 11.73 -7.01
CA ALA A 119 2.64 12.78 -7.87
C ALA A 119 2.05 14.08 -7.43
N THR A 120 0.83 14.04 -7.01
CA THR A 120 0.24 15.20 -6.43
C THR A 120 0.97 15.55 -5.20
N ALA A 121 1.57 14.62 -4.61
CA ALA A 121 2.28 14.86 -3.39
C ALA A 121 3.43 15.80 -3.59
N SER A 122 3.82 16.04 -4.78
CA SER A 122 4.83 17.05 -5.00
C SER A 122 4.34 18.37 -4.43
N SER A 123 3.07 18.54 -4.33
CA SER A 123 2.52 19.73 -3.73
C SER A 123 2.55 19.67 -2.22
N TRP A 124 2.88 18.54 -1.66
CA TRP A 124 2.96 18.40 -0.22
C TRP A 124 4.34 18.69 0.32
N THR A 125 5.26 18.78 -0.53
CA THR A 125 6.64 19.00 -0.11
C THR A 125 7.02 20.46 -0.15
#